data_4b7b20ecac15e9eba0fcf8288f956191
#
_entry.id   4b7b20ecac15e9eba0fcf8288f956191
#
_cell.length_a   1.000
_cell.length_b   1.000
_cell.length_c   1.000
_cell.angle_alpha   90.00
_cell.angle_beta   90.00
_cell.angle_gamma   90.00
#
_symmetry.space_group_name_H-M   'P 1'
#
loop_
_entity.id
_entity.type
_entity.pdbx_description
1 polymer ?
#
loop_
_entity_poly.entity_id
_entity_poly.type
_entity_poly.pdbx_seq_one_letter_code
_entity_poly.pdbx_strand_id
1 'polypeptide(L)'
;MSKFVSKPESKPAISKPTSTSLATYKKATKPPKKPAPPDVITPAKIGWQTDDAGNQVPVSGEFGDVYFSHADGLAESRHVFLAHNQLPERLANLADKQCFTIAELGFGTGLNFLATWQLWRELRAQQPQLTSARLHFITTEKYPIPLNDLTQILALWAQRAPELAELIKELLANYPPLIAGCHRLNFIDDNITLDIWLGDAGDSLASLASFESLATLNTETAINRPYVDAWFLDGFAPSCNESLWAESIFTQMQRLSRTGTTAATYSCAGIVKRGLQAHGFSIKKVKGFGRKREMLTAAMADNTEFLPDSLALNDDNNICVLPHPHDHTPNHTVVIGAGVAGLLTRSEEH
;
A
#
# COMPACT_ATOMS: atom_id res chain seq x y z
N MET A 1 -32.55 -85.24 26.32
CA MET A 1 -33.50 -85.48 25.23
C MET A 1 -34.28 -84.18 25.02
N SER A 2 -33.91 -83.37 24.09
CA SER A 2 -34.58 -82.09 23.79
C SER A 2 -34.81 -81.99 22.30
N LYS A 3 -36.06 -81.84 21.94
CA LYS A 3 -36.53 -81.78 20.56
C LYS A 3 -36.31 -80.33 19.99
N PHE A 4 -35.57 -80.32 18.92
CA PHE A 4 -35.51 -79.12 18.02
C PHE A 4 -36.80 -78.98 17.23
N VAL A 5 -37.43 -77.81 17.29
CA VAL A 5 -38.51 -77.43 16.43
C VAL A 5 -37.99 -76.27 15.54
N SER A 6 -37.92 -76.53 14.25
CA SER A 6 -37.54 -75.56 13.22
C SER A 6 -38.73 -74.65 12.89
N LYS A 7 -38.47 -73.37 12.90
CA LYS A 7 -39.37 -72.30 12.39
C LYS A 7 -39.09 -72.01 10.91
N PRO A 8 -40.11 -71.77 10.10
CA PRO A 8 -39.93 -71.52 8.66
C PRO A 8 -39.44 -70.10 8.36
N GLU A 9 -38.62 -70.00 7.31
CA GLU A 9 -38.06 -68.78 6.75
C GLU A 9 -39.18 -67.90 6.14
N SER A 10 -39.16 -66.61 6.47
CA SER A 10 -40.00 -65.58 5.84
C SER A 10 -39.24 -64.93 4.66
N LYS A 11 -39.88 -64.92 3.50
CA LYS A 11 -39.37 -64.28 2.28
C LYS A 11 -39.20 -62.76 2.47
N PRO A 12 -38.19 -62.11 1.85
CA PRO A 12 -38.00 -60.67 1.93
C PRO A 12 -39.01 -59.96 1.00
N ALA A 13 -39.63 -58.93 1.58
CA ALA A 13 -40.54 -58.00 0.86
C ALA A 13 -39.76 -57.07 -0.03
N ILE A 14 -40.14 -56.98 -1.29
CA ILE A 14 -39.61 -56.02 -2.27
C ILE A 14 -40.19 -54.64 -1.97
N SER A 15 -39.33 -53.71 -1.47
CA SER A 15 -39.70 -52.31 -1.31
C SER A 15 -39.64 -51.58 -2.62
N LYS A 16 -40.73 -50.87 -2.99
CA LYS A 16 -40.83 -49.98 -4.15
C LYS A 16 -39.90 -48.77 -3.98
N PRO A 17 -39.29 -48.25 -5.05
CA PRO A 17 -38.46 -47.06 -4.99
C PRO A 17 -39.34 -45.82 -4.74
N THR A 18 -39.06 -45.12 -3.66
CA THR A 18 -39.60 -43.78 -3.39
C THR A 18 -38.98 -42.78 -4.35
N SER A 19 -39.82 -42.13 -5.12
CA SER A 19 -39.45 -41.03 -6.01
C SER A 19 -39.00 -39.83 -5.17
N THR A 20 -37.68 -39.59 -5.10
CA THR A 20 -37.14 -38.36 -4.51
C THR A 20 -37.32 -37.24 -5.51
N SER A 21 -38.22 -36.34 -5.23
CA SER A 21 -38.45 -35.10 -5.97
C SER A 21 -37.17 -34.24 -5.85
N LEU A 22 -36.50 -34.01 -6.97
CA LEU A 22 -35.45 -33.02 -7.12
C LEU A 22 -36.07 -31.61 -6.99
N ALA A 23 -36.11 -31.06 -5.78
CA ALA A 23 -36.37 -29.66 -5.56
C ALA A 23 -35.19 -28.85 -6.09
N THR A 24 -35.31 -28.34 -7.31
CA THR A 24 -34.38 -27.38 -7.89
C THR A 24 -34.42 -26.08 -7.07
N TYR A 25 -33.41 -25.92 -6.22
CA TYR A 25 -33.11 -24.63 -5.56
C TYR A 25 -32.67 -23.63 -6.63
N LYS A 26 -33.60 -22.85 -7.17
CA LYS A 26 -33.29 -21.62 -7.89
C LYS A 26 -32.79 -20.60 -6.85
N LYS A 27 -31.48 -20.55 -6.63
CA LYS A 27 -30.83 -19.47 -5.91
C LYS A 27 -31.07 -18.20 -6.73
N ALA A 28 -31.94 -17.32 -6.26
CA ALA A 28 -32.15 -16.01 -6.87
C ALA A 28 -30.81 -15.27 -6.84
N THR A 29 -30.13 -15.18 -7.95
CA THR A 29 -28.97 -14.33 -8.13
C THR A 29 -29.48 -12.90 -8.06
N LYS A 30 -29.05 -12.16 -7.00
CA LYS A 30 -29.24 -10.69 -6.97
C LYS A 30 -28.67 -10.12 -8.28
N PRO A 31 -29.38 -9.21 -8.95
CA PRO A 31 -28.82 -8.56 -10.13
C PRO A 31 -27.49 -7.92 -9.75
N PRO A 32 -26.48 -7.93 -10.63
CA PRO A 32 -25.20 -7.31 -10.35
C PRO A 32 -25.47 -5.86 -9.93
N LYS A 33 -24.89 -5.44 -8.80
CA LYS A 33 -24.93 -4.03 -8.39
C LYS A 33 -24.40 -3.22 -9.58
N LYS A 34 -25.15 -2.19 -10.00
CA LYS A 34 -24.60 -1.20 -10.92
C LYS A 34 -23.23 -0.79 -10.39
N PRO A 35 -22.19 -0.71 -11.24
CA PRO A 35 -20.92 -0.18 -10.81
C PRO A 35 -21.17 1.16 -10.13
N ALA A 36 -20.61 1.35 -8.95
CA ALA A 36 -20.65 2.65 -8.28
C ALA A 36 -20.12 3.70 -9.28
N PRO A 37 -20.68 4.92 -9.30
CA PRO A 37 -20.06 6.00 -10.09
C PRO A 37 -18.58 6.09 -9.67
N PRO A 38 -17.66 6.43 -10.61
CA PRO A 38 -16.25 6.59 -10.27
C PRO A 38 -16.18 7.52 -9.05
N ASP A 39 -15.40 7.14 -8.04
CA ASP A 39 -15.27 7.91 -6.81
C ASP A 39 -14.84 9.33 -7.17
N VAL A 40 -15.71 10.27 -6.88
CA VAL A 40 -15.43 11.69 -7.12
C VAL A 40 -14.38 12.10 -6.08
N ILE A 41 -13.18 12.39 -6.54
CA ILE A 41 -12.12 12.92 -5.68
C ILE A 41 -12.53 14.28 -5.14
N THR A 42 -12.48 14.42 -3.83
CA THR A 42 -12.69 15.70 -3.14
C THR A 42 -11.32 16.28 -2.81
N PRO A 43 -10.88 17.36 -3.47
CA PRO A 43 -9.61 17.98 -3.14
C PRO A 43 -9.59 18.51 -1.71
N ALA A 44 -8.41 18.45 -1.07
CA ALA A 44 -8.21 19.05 0.24
C ALA A 44 -8.46 20.57 0.21
N LYS A 45 -9.05 21.07 1.28
CA LYS A 45 -9.15 22.51 1.54
C LYS A 45 -8.02 22.93 2.46
N ILE A 46 -7.14 23.78 1.99
CA ILE A 46 -5.98 24.21 2.77
C ILE A 46 -6.28 25.52 3.48
N GLY A 47 -6.21 25.49 4.80
CA GLY A 47 -6.14 26.68 5.64
C GLY A 47 -4.70 26.99 6.01
N TRP A 48 -4.44 28.22 6.45
CA TRP A 48 -3.13 28.65 6.94
C TRP A 48 -3.24 29.18 8.35
N GLN A 49 -2.35 28.77 9.20
CA GLN A 49 -2.21 29.28 10.57
C GLN A 49 -0.80 29.82 10.78
N THR A 50 -0.68 30.81 11.64
CA THR A 50 0.63 31.32 12.06
C THR A 50 1.00 30.62 13.37
N ASP A 51 2.18 30.00 13.42
CA ASP A 51 2.70 29.39 14.64
C ASP A 51 3.26 30.44 15.62
N ASP A 52 3.66 30.00 16.83
CA ASP A 52 4.23 30.86 17.86
C ASP A 52 5.54 31.55 17.45
N ALA A 53 6.20 31.03 16.40
CA ALA A 53 7.42 31.60 15.83
C ALA A 53 7.15 32.53 14.64
N GLY A 54 5.87 32.75 14.27
CA GLY A 54 5.48 33.60 13.15
C GLY A 54 5.48 32.92 11.77
N ASN A 55 5.69 31.60 11.69
CA ASN A 55 5.69 30.86 10.43
C ASN A 55 4.28 30.50 9.98
N GLN A 56 4.05 30.51 8.68
CA GLN A 56 2.82 29.97 8.09
C GLN A 56 2.89 28.45 8.06
N VAL A 57 1.81 27.79 8.53
CA VAL A 57 1.67 26.33 8.60
C VAL A 57 0.36 25.94 7.93
N PRO A 58 0.38 24.99 6.96
CA PRO A 58 -0.82 24.52 6.32
C PRO A 58 -1.62 23.61 7.24
N VAL A 59 -2.93 23.83 7.26
CA VAL A 59 -3.91 23.09 8.07
C VAL A 59 -4.96 22.50 7.16
N SER A 60 -5.35 21.25 7.44
CA SER A 60 -6.48 20.62 6.76
C SER A 60 -7.79 21.28 7.17
N GLY A 61 -8.52 21.86 6.22
CA GLY A 61 -9.86 22.37 6.44
C GLY A 61 -10.89 21.29 6.75
N GLU A 62 -10.63 20.03 6.36
CA GLU A 62 -11.50 18.89 6.61
C GLU A 62 -11.31 18.32 8.02
N PHE A 63 -10.06 18.19 8.47
CA PHE A 63 -9.71 17.52 9.72
C PHE A 63 -9.34 18.49 10.84
N GLY A 64 -9.07 19.77 10.52
CA GLY A 64 -8.65 20.78 11.49
C GLY A 64 -7.27 20.50 12.09
N ASP A 65 -6.45 19.65 11.47
CA ASP A 65 -5.13 19.24 11.93
C ASP A 65 -4.04 19.74 10.97
N VAL A 66 -2.82 19.87 11.42
CA VAL A 66 -1.68 20.35 10.65
C VAL A 66 -1.13 19.24 9.75
N TYR A 67 -0.66 19.59 8.56
CA TYR A 67 -0.03 18.61 7.64
C TYR A 67 1.36 18.17 8.08
N PHE A 68 2.05 18.95 8.88
CA PHE A 68 3.36 18.61 9.44
C PHE A 68 3.62 19.35 10.75
N SER A 69 4.54 18.81 11.53
CA SER A 69 4.93 19.38 12.83
C SER A 69 5.50 20.80 12.68
N HIS A 70 5.04 21.72 13.52
CA HIS A 70 5.54 23.09 13.59
C HIS A 70 7.06 23.18 13.84
N ALA A 71 7.61 22.23 14.60
CA ALA A 71 9.00 22.29 15.02
C ALA A 71 9.97 21.91 13.88
N ASP A 72 9.75 20.73 13.26
CA ASP A 72 10.54 20.22 12.15
C ASP A 72 9.88 18.95 11.56
N GLY A 73 8.98 19.12 10.59
CA GLY A 73 8.28 18.01 9.96
C GLY A 73 9.22 17.08 9.21
N LEU A 74 10.30 17.58 8.61
CA LEU A 74 11.28 16.75 7.91
C LEU A 74 12.07 15.86 8.87
N ALA A 75 12.51 16.42 10.00
CA ALA A 75 13.17 15.63 11.03
C ALA A 75 12.23 14.63 11.68
N GLU A 76 10.93 14.97 11.84
CA GLU A 76 9.91 14.01 12.28
C GLU A 76 9.75 12.88 11.28
N SER A 77 9.63 13.14 9.97
CA SER A 77 9.57 12.11 8.91
C SER A 77 10.79 11.19 8.95
N ARG A 78 11.99 11.78 9.03
CA ARG A 78 13.25 11.02 9.11
C ARG A 78 13.30 10.15 10.37
N HIS A 79 12.87 10.68 11.52
CA HIS A 79 12.88 9.93 12.79
C HIS A 79 11.82 8.83 12.80
N VAL A 80 10.55 9.18 12.54
CA VAL A 80 9.42 8.25 12.68
C VAL A 80 9.45 7.17 11.60
N PHE A 81 9.65 7.56 10.36
CA PHE A 81 9.44 6.63 9.24
C PHE A 81 10.74 6.05 8.72
N LEU A 82 11.78 6.86 8.49
CA LEU A 82 13.01 6.34 7.91
C LEU A 82 13.82 5.55 8.94
N ALA A 83 14.13 6.18 10.08
CA ALA A 83 14.98 5.53 11.09
C ALA A 83 14.29 4.34 11.76
N HIS A 84 13.00 4.44 12.11
CA HIS A 84 12.30 3.37 12.81
C HIS A 84 11.79 2.23 11.92
N ASN A 85 11.85 2.39 10.59
CA ASN A 85 11.80 1.28 9.62
C ASN A 85 13.20 0.80 9.21
N GLN A 86 14.27 1.33 9.82
CA GLN A 86 15.67 0.98 9.54
C GLN A 86 16.04 1.16 8.04
N LEU A 87 15.46 2.17 7.39
CA LEU A 87 15.65 2.36 5.95
C LEU A 87 17.11 2.60 5.55
N PRO A 88 17.90 3.40 6.28
CA PRO A 88 19.30 3.62 5.89
C PRO A 88 20.06 2.30 5.73
N GLU A 89 19.93 1.40 6.70
CA GLU A 89 20.63 0.11 6.69
C GLU A 89 20.02 -0.86 5.68
N ARG A 90 18.68 -0.91 5.60
CA ARG A 90 17.98 -1.86 4.73
C ARG A 90 18.18 -1.52 3.27
N LEU A 91 18.09 -0.25 2.89
CA LEU A 91 18.31 0.21 1.52
C LEU A 91 19.79 0.07 1.11
N ALA A 92 20.72 0.34 2.03
CA ALA A 92 22.15 0.18 1.77
C ALA A 92 22.56 -1.28 1.50
N ASN A 93 21.81 -2.24 2.00
CA ASN A 93 22.09 -3.68 1.86
C ASN A 93 21.30 -4.36 0.74
N LEU A 94 20.63 -3.61 -0.14
CA LEU A 94 19.92 -4.20 -1.27
C LEU A 94 20.91 -4.87 -2.26
N ALA A 95 20.49 -6.03 -2.72
CA ALA A 95 21.20 -6.75 -3.78
C ALA A 95 20.97 -6.09 -5.15
N ASP A 96 21.78 -6.48 -6.12
CA ASP A 96 21.62 -6.09 -7.52
C ASP A 96 20.20 -6.43 -8.00
N LYS A 97 19.57 -5.47 -8.69
CA LYS A 97 18.19 -5.56 -9.22
C LYS A 97 17.07 -5.78 -8.19
N GLN A 98 17.40 -5.84 -6.91
CA GLN A 98 16.40 -5.96 -5.86
C GLN A 98 15.53 -4.71 -5.81
N CYS A 99 14.24 -4.89 -5.52
CA CYS A 99 13.29 -3.81 -5.30
C CYS A 99 12.91 -3.75 -3.81
N PHE A 100 12.92 -2.56 -3.24
CA PHE A 100 12.40 -2.30 -1.90
C PHE A 100 11.09 -1.54 -2.00
N THR A 101 10.03 -2.08 -1.41
CA THR A 101 8.70 -1.51 -1.48
C THR A 101 8.29 -0.86 -0.17
N ILE A 102 7.94 0.41 -0.22
CA ILE A 102 7.35 1.17 0.89
C ILE A 102 5.88 1.42 0.57
N ALA A 103 5.01 1.26 1.57
CA ALA A 103 3.62 1.69 1.47
C ALA A 103 3.27 2.69 2.56
N GLU A 104 2.54 3.73 2.19
CA GLU A 104 2.15 4.84 3.04
C GLU A 104 0.65 5.02 3.08
N LEU A 105 0.12 5.36 4.25
CA LEU A 105 -1.25 5.80 4.44
C LEU A 105 -1.28 7.33 4.58
N GLY A 106 -1.82 8.01 3.57
CA GLY A 106 -1.88 9.48 3.53
C GLY A 106 -0.64 10.11 2.91
N PHE A 107 -0.72 10.47 1.62
CA PHE A 107 0.37 11.17 0.92
C PHE A 107 0.60 12.58 1.48
N GLY A 108 -0.48 13.27 1.83
CA GLY A 108 -0.44 14.63 2.34
C GLY A 108 0.35 15.56 1.42
N THR A 109 1.44 16.12 1.93
CA THR A 109 2.34 17.00 1.17
C THR A 109 3.45 16.25 0.41
N GLY A 110 3.54 14.93 0.54
CA GLY A 110 4.60 14.11 -0.03
C GLY A 110 5.95 14.23 0.69
N LEU A 111 5.97 14.77 1.92
CA LEU A 111 7.21 15.02 2.64
C LEU A 111 7.95 13.72 2.99
N ASN A 112 7.24 12.66 3.37
CA ASN A 112 7.84 11.35 3.66
C ASN A 112 8.47 10.73 2.40
N PHE A 113 7.80 10.88 1.26
CA PHE A 113 8.35 10.45 -0.03
C PHE A 113 9.62 11.24 -0.38
N LEU A 114 9.60 12.58 -0.27
CA LEU A 114 10.76 13.43 -0.54
C LEU A 114 11.95 13.10 0.37
N ALA A 115 11.69 12.88 1.68
CA ALA A 115 12.73 12.47 2.62
C ALA A 115 13.33 11.09 2.27
N THR A 116 12.49 10.16 1.82
CA THR A 116 12.92 8.83 1.38
C THR A 116 13.70 8.91 0.08
N TRP A 117 13.25 9.71 -0.88
CA TRP A 117 13.92 9.94 -2.15
C TRP A 117 15.32 10.55 -1.95
N GLN A 118 15.44 11.54 -1.07
CA GLN A 118 16.73 12.12 -0.72
C GLN A 118 17.68 11.05 -0.14
N LEU A 119 17.24 10.28 0.85
CA LEU A 119 18.04 9.20 1.43
C LEU A 119 18.48 8.20 0.36
N TRP A 120 17.57 7.80 -0.52
CA TRP A 120 17.84 6.86 -1.60
C TRP A 120 18.91 7.40 -2.58
N ARG A 121 18.77 8.66 -2.99
CA ARG A 121 19.75 9.33 -3.86
C ARG A 121 21.13 9.43 -3.21
N GLU A 122 21.19 9.74 -1.92
CA GLU A 122 22.44 9.79 -1.15
C GLU A 122 23.12 8.40 -1.06
N LEU A 123 22.37 7.36 -0.80
CA LEU A 123 22.89 5.98 -0.74
C LEU A 123 23.40 5.53 -2.10
N ARG A 124 22.66 5.76 -3.17
CA ARG A 124 23.09 5.40 -4.54
C ARG A 124 24.36 6.13 -4.96
N ALA A 125 24.52 7.38 -4.57
CA ALA A 125 25.75 8.14 -4.85
C ALA A 125 26.97 7.58 -4.13
N GLN A 126 26.79 6.95 -2.98
CA GLN A 126 27.87 6.38 -2.17
C GLN A 126 28.15 4.91 -2.48
N GLN A 127 27.21 4.19 -3.06
CA GLN A 127 27.18 2.73 -3.19
C GLN A 127 26.87 2.29 -4.62
N PRO A 128 27.89 2.04 -5.46
CA PRO A 128 27.70 1.67 -6.87
C PRO A 128 26.84 0.41 -7.08
N GLN A 129 26.82 -0.54 -6.12
CA GLN A 129 25.99 -1.74 -6.18
C GLN A 129 24.48 -1.43 -6.20
N LEU A 130 24.06 -0.25 -5.75
CA LEU A 130 22.66 0.18 -5.79
C LEU A 130 22.21 0.75 -7.15
N THR A 131 23.09 0.78 -8.15
CA THR A 131 22.79 1.39 -9.46
C THR A 131 21.58 0.73 -10.13
N SER A 132 21.44 -0.59 -10.03
CA SER A 132 20.34 -1.36 -10.59
C SER A 132 19.24 -1.73 -9.57
N ALA A 133 19.48 -1.49 -8.29
CA ALA A 133 18.43 -1.62 -7.28
C ALA A 133 17.33 -0.58 -7.48
N ARG A 134 16.12 -0.87 -7.00
CA ARG A 134 14.92 -0.07 -7.24
C ARG A 134 14.20 0.26 -5.95
N LEU A 135 13.56 1.41 -5.92
CA LEU A 135 12.66 1.83 -4.85
C LEU A 135 11.24 1.96 -5.41
N HIS A 136 10.30 1.24 -4.83
CA HIS A 136 8.89 1.40 -5.13
C HIS A 136 8.17 2.02 -3.93
N PHE A 137 7.61 3.19 -4.11
CA PHE A 137 6.86 3.90 -3.08
C PHE A 137 5.39 3.93 -3.48
N ILE A 138 4.54 3.33 -2.67
CA ILE A 138 3.09 3.26 -2.84
C ILE A 138 2.47 4.14 -1.78
N THR A 139 1.56 5.02 -2.15
CA THR A 139 0.83 5.83 -1.18
C THR A 139 -0.65 5.94 -1.52
N THR A 140 -1.48 6.13 -0.51
CA THR A 140 -2.92 6.35 -0.68
C THR A 140 -3.28 7.75 -0.22
N GLU A 141 -4.19 8.43 -0.94
CA GLU A 141 -4.63 9.77 -0.56
C GLU A 141 -6.10 9.99 -0.92
N LYS A 142 -6.92 10.27 0.08
CA LYS A 142 -8.37 10.46 -0.10
C LYS A 142 -8.74 11.91 -0.45
N TYR A 143 -7.99 12.85 0.08
CA TYR A 143 -8.20 14.29 -0.08
C TYR A 143 -6.94 14.95 -0.63
N PRO A 144 -6.57 14.68 -1.90
CA PRO A 144 -5.31 15.16 -2.44
C PRO A 144 -5.28 16.69 -2.50
N ILE A 145 -4.11 17.23 -2.19
CA ILE A 145 -3.88 18.68 -2.19
C ILE A 145 -3.84 19.16 -3.65
N PRO A 146 -4.60 20.21 -4.02
CA PRO A 146 -4.49 20.83 -5.35
C PRO A 146 -3.06 21.29 -5.65
N LEU A 147 -2.62 21.14 -6.91
CA LEU A 147 -1.25 21.45 -7.32
C LEU A 147 -0.79 22.86 -6.91
N ASN A 148 -1.66 23.86 -7.01
CA ASN A 148 -1.32 25.22 -6.60
C ASN A 148 -1.01 25.35 -5.12
N ASP A 149 -1.84 24.70 -4.27
CA ASP A 149 -1.64 24.70 -2.82
C ASP A 149 -0.40 23.88 -2.44
N LEU A 150 -0.22 22.71 -3.07
CA LEU A 150 0.96 21.86 -2.89
C LEU A 150 2.24 22.61 -3.25
N THR A 151 2.23 23.38 -4.35
CA THR A 151 3.36 24.22 -4.77
C THR A 151 3.72 25.25 -3.69
N GLN A 152 2.73 25.92 -3.12
CA GLN A 152 2.97 26.90 -2.04
C GLN A 152 3.54 26.23 -0.79
N ILE A 153 3.00 25.09 -0.40
CA ILE A 153 3.46 24.33 0.77
C ILE A 153 4.90 23.85 0.57
N LEU A 154 5.19 23.26 -0.59
CA LEU A 154 6.52 22.70 -0.85
C LEU A 154 7.58 23.81 -1.08
N ALA A 155 7.18 25.01 -1.51
CA ALA A 155 8.07 26.16 -1.56
C ALA A 155 8.63 26.53 -0.19
N LEU A 156 7.87 26.35 0.89
CA LEU A 156 8.37 26.54 2.27
C LEU A 156 9.46 25.51 2.61
N TRP A 157 9.29 24.26 2.16
CA TRP A 157 10.30 23.23 2.36
C TRP A 157 11.54 23.47 1.53
N ALA A 158 11.42 23.89 0.28
CA ALA A 158 12.57 24.26 -0.56
C ALA A 158 13.45 25.36 0.07
N GLN A 159 12.84 26.27 0.85
CA GLN A 159 13.57 27.29 1.59
C GLN A 159 14.22 26.77 2.87
N ARG A 160 13.52 25.88 3.61
CA ARG A 160 13.99 25.33 4.91
C ARG A 160 14.99 24.19 4.73
N ALA A 161 14.85 23.42 3.69
CA ALA A 161 15.65 22.25 3.33
C ALA A 161 16.06 22.34 1.85
N PRO A 162 17.05 23.19 1.50
CA PRO A 162 17.46 23.40 0.12
C PRO A 162 17.88 22.12 -0.61
N GLU A 163 18.31 21.11 0.12
CA GLU A 163 18.63 19.79 -0.40
C GLU A 163 17.44 19.07 -1.05
N LEU A 164 16.21 19.45 -0.71
CA LEU A 164 14.99 18.90 -1.31
C LEU A 164 14.52 19.69 -2.55
N ALA A 165 15.11 20.86 -2.85
CA ALA A 165 14.57 21.77 -3.84
C ALA A 165 14.41 21.15 -5.25
N GLU A 166 15.41 20.41 -5.72
CA GLU A 166 15.35 19.72 -7.02
C GLU A 166 14.31 18.59 -7.00
N LEU A 167 14.22 17.80 -5.92
CA LEU A 167 13.25 16.73 -5.78
C LEU A 167 11.82 17.28 -5.75
N ILE A 168 11.61 18.39 -5.05
CA ILE A 168 10.32 19.10 -5.01
C ILE A 168 9.91 19.56 -6.41
N LYS A 169 10.83 20.17 -7.14
CA LYS A 169 10.58 20.61 -8.52
C LYS A 169 10.18 19.46 -9.42
N GLU A 170 10.87 18.33 -9.31
CA GLU A 170 10.60 17.13 -10.10
C GLU A 170 9.26 16.48 -9.72
N LEU A 171 8.95 16.38 -8.41
CA LEU A 171 7.65 15.89 -7.94
C LEU A 171 6.51 16.77 -8.47
N LEU A 172 6.61 18.09 -8.34
CA LEU A 172 5.57 19.03 -8.79
C LEU A 172 5.35 18.99 -10.31
N ALA A 173 6.42 18.81 -11.08
CA ALA A 173 6.34 18.70 -12.54
C ALA A 173 5.59 17.44 -13.00
N ASN A 174 5.59 16.38 -12.18
CA ASN A 174 4.95 15.10 -12.47
C ASN A 174 3.69 14.86 -11.64
N TYR A 175 3.28 15.80 -10.78
CA TYR A 175 2.13 15.59 -9.90
C TYR A 175 0.85 15.33 -10.72
N PRO A 176 0.08 14.26 -10.40
CA PRO A 176 -1.00 13.81 -11.26
C PRO A 176 -2.23 14.71 -11.19
N PRO A 177 -3.12 14.62 -12.19
CA PRO A 177 -4.45 15.19 -12.08
C PRO A 177 -5.24 14.51 -10.96
N LEU A 178 -6.15 15.25 -10.30
CA LEU A 178 -6.93 14.73 -9.16
C LEU A 178 -8.11 13.87 -9.64
N ILE A 179 -7.80 12.71 -10.19
CA ILE A 179 -8.73 11.71 -10.70
C ILE A 179 -8.56 10.43 -9.88
N ALA A 180 -9.67 9.78 -9.51
CA ALA A 180 -9.63 8.53 -8.75
C ALA A 180 -8.85 7.43 -9.46
N GLY A 181 -8.10 6.65 -8.71
CA GLY A 181 -7.32 5.52 -9.20
C GLY A 181 -5.84 5.64 -8.93
N CYS A 182 -5.06 4.73 -9.52
CA CYS A 182 -3.61 4.71 -9.38
C CYS A 182 -2.94 5.59 -10.43
N HIS A 183 -2.08 6.47 -9.97
CA HIS A 183 -1.22 7.32 -10.81
C HIS A 183 0.22 6.93 -10.58
N ARG A 184 0.85 6.35 -11.60
CA ARG A 184 2.26 5.95 -11.55
C ARG A 184 3.16 7.03 -12.10
N LEU A 185 4.13 7.43 -11.29
CA LEU A 185 5.20 8.35 -11.64
C LEU A 185 6.54 7.58 -11.61
N ASN A 186 7.34 7.72 -12.66
CA ASN A 186 8.63 7.07 -12.75
C ASN A 186 9.75 8.11 -12.77
N PHE A 187 10.62 8.05 -11.78
CA PHE A 187 11.83 8.88 -11.67
C PHE A 187 13.02 8.02 -12.11
N ILE A 188 13.22 7.97 -13.42
CA ILE A 188 14.07 7.00 -14.09
C ILE A 188 15.54 7.13 -13.65
N ASP A 189 16.07 8.35 -13.52
CA ASP A 189 17.44 8.60 -13.13
C ASP A 189 17.78 8.07 -11.72
N ASP A 190 16.77 8.00 -10.86
CA ASP A 190 16.91 7.50 -9.50
C ASP A 190 16.40 6.07 -9.31
N ASN A 191 15.90 5.40 -10.36
CA ASN A 191 15.22 4.09 -10.27
C ASN A 191 14.10 4.06 -9.22
N ILE A 192 13.27 5.10 -9.18
CA ILE A 192 12.13 5.19 -8.29
C ILE A 192 10.83 5.10 -9.08
N THR A 193 9.91 4.30 -8.58
CA THR A 193 8.49 4.31 -8.98
C THR A 193 7.66 4.80 -7.80
N LEU A 194 6.84 5.82 -8.03
CA LEU A 194 5.85 6.31 -7.07
C LEU A 194 4.45 6.04 -7.59
N ASP A 195 3.68 5.25 -6.87
CA ASP A 195 2.26 5.00 -7.12
C ASP A 195 1.41 5.80 -6.14
N ILE A 196 0.70 6.79 -6.63
CA ILE A 196 -0.26 7.58 -5.84
C ILE A 196 -1.67 7.05 -6.12
N TRP A 197 -2.27 6.40 -5.14
CA TRP A 197 -3.64 5.92 -5.20
C TRP A 197 -4.58 6.99 -4.66
N LEU A 198 -5.30 7.68 -5.56
CA LEU A 198 -6.27 8.69 -5.19
C LEU A 198 -7.64 8.02 -4.94
N GLY A 199 -8.10 8.08 -3.69
CA GLY A 199 -9.33 7.45 -3.23
C GLY A 199 -9.26 6.94 -1.80
N ASP A 200 -10.25 6.13 -1.41
CA ASP A 200 -10.27 5.50 -0.09
C ASP A 200 -9.11 4.51 0.04
N ALA A 201 -8.38 4.57 1.17
CA ALA A 201 -7.21 3.72 1.38
C ALA A 201 -7.55 2.23 1.43
N GLY A 202 -8.71 1.86 2.01
CA GLY A 202 -9.15 0.47 2.07
C GLY A 202 -9.41 -0.11 0.69
N ASP A 203 -10.10 0.64 -0.17
CA ASP A 203 -10.41 0.25 -1.55
C ASP A 203 -9.14 0.22 -2.42
N SER A 204 -8.25 1.19 -2.24
CA SER A 204 -6.96 1.26 -2.95
C SER A 204 -6.08 0.07 -2.61
N LEU A 205 -5.90 -0.24 -1.33
CA LEU A 205 -5.11 -1.40 -0.88
C LEU A 205 -5.76 -2.74 -1.26
N ALA A 206 -7.09 -2.83 -1.25
CA ALA A 206 -7.81 -4.02 -1.71
C ALA A 206 -7.62 -4.23 -3.22
N SER A 207 -7.60 -3.15 -4.00
CA SER A 207 -7.31 -3.20 -5.44
C SER A 207 -5.88 -3.64 -5.69
N LEU A 208 -4.90 -3.09 -4.97
CA LEU A 208 -3.50 -3.50 -5.03
C LEU A 208 -3.35 -5.00 -4.73
N ALA A 209 -4.03 -5.50 -3.70
CA ALA A 209 -4.01 -6.91 -3.33
C ALA A 209 -4.76 -7.83 -4.32
N SER A 210 -5.75 -7.34 -5.08
CA SER A 210 -6.54 -8.15 -6.01
C SER A 210 -5.84 -8.47 -7.32
N PHE A 211 -4.80 -7.73 -7.70
CA PHE A 211 -3.91 -8.09 -8.80
C PHE A 211 -3.25 -9.46 -8.58
N GLU A 212 -3.21 -9.95 -7.35
CA GLU A 212 -2.76 -11.30 -7.01
C GLU A 212 -3.61 -12.41 -7.67
N SER A 213 -4.92 -12.21 -7.79
CA SER A 213 -5.83 -13.24 -8.33
C SER A 213 -5.66 -13.48 -9.82
N LEU A 214 -5.24 -12.46 -10.58
CA LEU A 214 -4.99 -12.60 -12.02
C LEU A 214 -3.67 -13.32 -12.31
N ALA A 215 -2.73 -13.23 -11.39
CA ALA A 215 -1.41 -13.84 -11.49
C ALA A 215 -1.44 -15.35 -11.27
N THR A 216 -2.40 -15.89 -10.52
CA THR A 216 -2.52 -17.33 -10.26
C THR A 216 -3.08 -18.14 -11.43
N LEU A 217 -3.53 -17.49 -12.51
CA LEU A 217 -4.07 -18.19 -13.68
C LEU A 217 -2.99 -18.75 -14.63
N ASN A 218 -1.73 -18.38 -14.48
CA ASN A 218 -0.61 -18.90 -15.26
C ASN A 218 0.37 -19.67 -14.35
N THR A 219 0.24 -20.99 -14.37
CA THR A 219 0.93 -21.95 -13.49
C THR A 219 2.43 -22.15 -13.75
N GLU A 220 3.05 -21.44 -14.68
CA GLU A 220 4.49 -21.63 -15.00
C GLU A 220 5.41 -20.50 -14.56
N THR A 221 4.88 -19.37 -14.14
CA THR A 221 5.68 -18.32 -13.51
C THR A 221 5.05 -17.99 -12.18
N ALA A 222 5.68 -18.36 -11.07
CA ALA A 222 5.35 -17.87 -9.76
C ALA A 222 5.47 -16.34 -9.80
N ILE A 223 4.35 -15.66 -10.11
CA ILE A 223 4.31 -14.21 -10.09
C ILE A 223 4.47 -13.81 -8.64
N ASN A 224 5.61 -13.22 -8.35
CA ASN A 224 5.94 -12.75 -7.02
C ASN A 224 4.87 -11.78 -6.56
N ARG A 225 4.29 -12.09 -5.42
CA ARG A 225 3.34 -11.20 -4.76
C ARG A 225 4.02 -9.88 -4.42
N PRO A 226 3.32 -8.77 -4.57
CA PRO A 226 3.81 -7.50 -4.08
C PRO A 226 3.83 -7.53 -2.55
N TYR A 227 4.98 -7.60 -2.00
CA TYR A 227 5.12 -7.43 -0.57
C TYR A 227 5.64 -6.05 -0.26
N VAL A 228 5.04 -5.45 0.76
CA VAL A 228 5.52 -4.21 1.35
C VAL A 228 6.63 -4.55 2.34
N ASP A 229 7.77 -3.92 2.19
CA ASP A 229 8.91 -4.09 3.09
C ASP A 229 8.80 -3.15 4.31
N ALA A 230 8.23 -1.96 4.12
CA ALA A 230 8.06 -0.98 5.18
C ALA A 230 6.74 -0.21 5.03
N TRP A 231 5.97 -0.13 6.12
CA TRP A 231 4.76 0.67 6.21
C TRP A 231 5.01 2.01 6.91
N PHE A 232 4.59 3.08 6.27
CA PHE A 232 4.49 4.40 6.88
C PHE A 232 3.02 4.64 7.23
N LEU A 233 2.67 4.45 8.50
CA LEU A 233 1.31 4.67 8.97
C LEU A 233 1.17 6.12 9.39
N ASP A 234 1.13 6.97 8.38
CA ASP A 234 0.93 8.41 8.49
C ASP A 234 -0.55 8.77 8.26
N GLY A 235 -0.86 10.00 8.40
CA GLY A 235 -2.23 10.49 8.28
C GLY A 235 -2.73 11.07 9.60
N PHE A 236 -3.89 11.71 9.54
CA PHE A 236 -4.45 12.37 10.71
C PHE A 236 -4.78 11.40 11.84
N ALA A 237 -4.70 11.92 13.08
CA ALA A 237 -4.93 11.12 14.28
C ALA A 237 -6.23 10.32 14.20
N PRO A 238 -6.31 9.10 14.80
CA PRO A 238 -7.51 8.27 14.78
C PRO A 238 -8.78 8.97 15.29
N SER A 239 -8.65 9.98 16.13
CA SER A 239 -9.77 10.80 16.59
C SER A 239 -10.32 11.76 15.53
N CYS A 240 -9.51 12.09 14.51
CA CYS A 240 -9.86 12.99 13.42
C CYS A 240 -10.26 12.23 12.15
N ASN A 241 -9.63 11.07 11.89
CA ASN A 241 -9.86 10.25 10.70
C ASN A 241 -9.98 8.77 11.09
N GLU A 242 -11.15 8.35 11.58
CA GLU A 242 -11.37 6.99 12.05
C GLU A 242 -11.29 5.97 10.90
N SER A 243 -11.75 6.31 9.70
CA SER A 243 -11.79 5.39 8.55
C SER A 243 -10.41 4.90 8.12
N LEU A 244 -9.36 5.72 8.25
CA LEU A 244 -7.99 5.35 7.92
C LEU A 244 -7.41 4.29 8.88
N TRP A 245 -8.05 4.10 10.04
CA TRP A 245 -7.64 3.15 11.08
C TRP A 245 -8.66 2.03 11.27
N ALA A 246 -9.50 1.78 10.25
CA ALA A 246 -10.48 0.71 10.26
C ALA A 246 -9.81 -0.66 10.14
N GLU A 247 -10.49 -1.71 10.59
CA GLU A 247 -9.99 -3.09 10.54
C GLU A 247 -9.64 -3.54 9.11
N SER A 248 -10.39 -3.06 8.11
CA SER A 248 -10.13 -3.35 6.70
C SER A 248 -8.73 -2.93 6.25
N ILE A 249 -8.19 -1.82 6.77
CA ILE A 249 -6.83 -1.37 6.48
C ILE A 249 -5.81 -2.38 7.01
N PHE A 250 -5.92 -2.78 8.29
CA PHE A 250 -5.01 -3.75 8.88
C PHE A 250 -5.07 -5.13 8.21
N THR A 251 -6.27 -5.53 7.75
CA THR A 251 -6.45 -6.74 6.94
C THR A 251 -5.66 -6.67 5.63
N GLN A 252 -5.71 -5.54 4.91
CA GLN A 252 -4.92 -5.38 3.68
C GLN A 252 -3.41 -5.27 3.98
N MET A 253 -3.04 -4.60 5.06
CA MET A 253 -1.64 -4.57 5.51
C MET A 253 -1.11 -5.98 5.76
N GLN A 254 -1.86 -6.84 6.45
CA GLN A 254 -1.49 -8.25 6.67
C GLN A 254 -1.30 -8.99 5.35
N ARG A 255 -2.22 -8.84 4.40
CA ARG A 255 -2.16 -9.50 3.08
C ARG A 255 -0.98 -9.06 2.24
N LEU A 256 -0.59 -7.80 2.35
CA LEU A 256 0.51 -7.19 1.61
C LEU A 256 1.86 -7.27 2.35
N SER A 257 1.90 -7.88 3.52
CA SER A 257 3.11 -8.00 4.34
C SER A 257 3.63 -9.43 4.38
N ARG A 258 4.93 -9.57 4.61
CA ARG A 258 5.61 -10.84 4.84
C ARG A 258 6.43 -10.75 6.13
N THR A 259 6.98 -11.87 6.58
CA THR A 259 7.97 -11.89 7.65
C THR A 259 9.07 -10.85 7.40
N GLY A 260 9.37 -10.04 8.41
CA GLY A 260 10.36 -8.98 8.31
C GLY A 260 9.83 -7.64 7.78
N THR A 261 8.56 -7.56 7.29
CA THR A 261 7.91 -6.27 7.02
C THR A 261 7.84 -5.45 8.31
N THR A 262 8.25 -4.19 8.24
CA THR A 262 8.21 -3.26 9.36
C THR A 262 7.10 -2.23 9.20
N ALA A 263 6.68 -1.61 10.31
CA ALA A 263 5.76 -0.49 10.29
C ALA A 263 6.14 0.54 11.37
N ALA A 264 5.93 1.81 11.09
CA ALA A 264 6.13 2.88 12.05
C ALA A 264 4.99 3.89 11.99
N THR A 265 4.64 4.46 13.15
CA THR A 265 3.63 5.52 13.28
C THR A 265 3.89 6.35 14.52
N TYR A 266 3.60 7.63 14.41
CA TYR A 266 3.62 8.53 15.56
C TYR A 266 2.45 8.28 16.53
N SER A 267 1.41 7.54 16.10
CA SER A 267 0.19 7.32 16.87
C SER A 267 0.34 6.15 17.85
N CYS A 268 0.11 6.41 19.14
CA CYS A 268 0.02 5.40 20.19
C CYS A 268 -1.41 5.01 20.56
N ALA A 269 -2.39 5.37 19.74
CA ALA A 269 -3.80 5.10 20.01
C ALA A 269 -4.10 3.59 20.17
N GLY A 270 -5.06 3.28 21.04
CA GLY A 270 -5.43 1.89 21.31
C GLY A 270 -5.95 1.12 20.09
N ILE A 271 -6.66 1.80 19.19
CA ILE A 271 -7.16 1.22 17.95
C ILE A 271 -5.99 0.76 17.04
N VAL A 272 -4.95 1.58 16.91
CA VAL A 272 -3.76 1.26 16.10
C VAL A 272 -3.03 0.05 16.67
N LYS A 273 -2.81 0.03 18.00
CA LYS A 273 -2.15 -1.11 18.67
C LYS A 273 -2.89 -2.40 18.46
N ARG A 274 -4.20 -2.40 18.74
CA ARG A 274 -5.03 -3.60 18.60
C ARG A 274 -5.13 -4.04 17.15
N GLY A 275 -5.28 -3.10 16.22
CA GLY A 275 -5.33 -3.40 14.79
C GLY A 275 -4.06 -4.10 14.31
N LEU A 276 -2.88 -3.55 14.60
CA LEU A 276 -1.60 -4.16 14.23
C LEU A 276 -1.43 -5.55 14.87
N GLN A 277 -1.70 -5.69 16.18
CA GLN A 277 -1.53 -6.97 16.88
C GLN A 277 -2.49 -8.05 16.39
N ALA A 278 -3.75 -7.69 16.13
CA ALA A 278 -4.74 -8.63 15.59
C ALA A 278 -4.39 -9.16 14.20
N HIS A 279 -3.56 -8.42 13.46
CA HIS A 279 -3.14 -8.76 12.09
C HIS A 279 -1.67 -9.19 11.98
N GLY A 280 -1.13 -9.78 13.04
CA GLY A 280 0.16 -10.47 13.02
C GLY A 280 1.40 -9.60 13.23
N PHE A 281 1.23 -8.32 13.55
CA PHE A 281 2.38 -7.45 13.85
C PHE A 281 2.72 -7.48 15.34
N SER A 282 3.97 -7.75 15.66
CA SER A 282 4.56 -7.51 16.98
C SER A 282 4.86 -6.03 17.13
N ILE A 283 4.30 -5.38 18.16
CA ILE A 283 4.44 -3.94 18.37
C ILE A 283 5.44 -3.61 19.47
N LYS A 284 6.14 -2.50 19.31
CA LYS A 284 7.02 -1.94 20.33
C LYS A 284 6.77 -0.45 20.48
N LYS A 285 6.69 0.04 21.72
CA LYS A 285 6.71 1.46 22.03
C LYS A 285 8.15 1.93 22.08
N VAL A 286 8.43 3.00 21.40
CA VAL A 286 9.74 3.65 21.37
C VAL A 286 9.58 5.15 21.64
N LYS A 287 10.70 5.85 21.85
CA LYS A 287 10.69 7.29 22.06
C LYS A 287 10.15 8.02 20.82
N GLY A 288 9.14 8.86 21.01
CA GLY A 288 8.59 9.71 19.97
C GLY A 288 9.51 10.88 19.60
N PHE A 289 9.15 11.61 18.55
CA PHE A 289 9.88 12.79 18.11
C PHE A 289 9.50 14.05 18.93
N GLY A 290 10.46 14.91 19.19
CA GLY A 290 10.26 16.18 19.86
C GLY A 290 9.62 16.03 21.26
N ARG A 291 8.45 16.63 21.44
CA ARG A 291 7.68 16.59 22.70
C ARG A 291 6.84 15.32 22.86
N LYS A 292 6.67 14.51 21.80
CA LYS A 292 5.92 13.24 21.86
C LYS A 292 6.71 12.23 22.68
N ARG A 293 6.12 11.71 23.76
CA ARG A 293 6.79 10.76 24.67
C ARG A 293 7.04 9.42 24.02
N GLU A 294 6.08 8.93 23.26
CA GLU A 294 6.08 7.60 22.67
C GLU A 294 5.56 7.64 21.25
N MET A 295 6.03 6.68 20.44
CA MET A 295 5.51 6.30 19.15
C MET A 295 5.50 4.77 19.05
N LEU A 296 4.90 4.21 18.00
CA LEU A 296 4.88 2.78 17.77
C LEU A 296 5.76 2.40 16.59
N THR A 297 6.49 1.32 16.79
CA THR A 297 7.05 0.50 15.72
C THR A 297 6.41 -0.87 15.76
N ALA A 298 6.35 -1.52 14.61
CA ALA A 298 5.84 -2.87 14.49
C ALA A 298 6.67 -3.66 13.48
N ALA A 299 6.65 -4.98 13.61
CA ALA A 299 7.24 -5.88 12.65
C ALA A 299 6.32 -7.09 12.49
N MET A 300 6.16 -7.56 11.25
CA MET A 300 5.43 -8.80 10.97
C MET A 300 6.23 -9.96 11.57
N ALA A 301 5.59 -10.68 12.49
CA ALA A 301 6.18 -11.84 13.15
C ALA A 301 6.32 -13.02 12.19
N ASP A 302 7.21 -13.95 12.50
CA ASP A 302 7.29 -15.26 11.85
C ASP A 302 6.03 -16.07 12.18
N ASN A 303 4.97 -15.87 11.44
CA ASN A 303 3.73 -16.64 11.56
C ASN A 303 3.66 -17.65 10.42
N THR A 304 4.31 -18.78 10.62
CA THR A 304 4.14 -19.97 9.76
C THR A 304 2.71 -20.53 9.79
N GLU A 305 1.89 -20.11 10.76
CA GLU A 305 0.50 -20.59 10.93
C GLU A 305 -0.54 -19.88 10.04
N PHE A 306 -0.23 -18.72 9.47
CA PHE A 306 -1.20 -17.94 8.67
C PHE A 306 -1.01 -18.02 7.15
N LEU A 307 0.03 -18.68 6.68
CA LEU A 307 0.19 -18.94 5.25
C LEU A 307 -0.47 -20.29 4.94
N PRO A 308 -1.43 -20.36 4.00
CA PRO A 308 -1.84 -21.66 3.49
C PRO A 308 -0.59 -22.36 2.93
N ASP A 309 -0.40 -23.63 3.28
CA ASP A 309 0.78 -24.48 2.97
C ASP A 309 1.22 -24.51 1.49
N SER A 310 0.43 -23.94 0.59
CA SER A 310 0.72 -23.88 -0.85
C SER A 310 1.59 -22.68 -1.28
N LEU A 311 2.05 -21.84 -0.35
CA LEU A 311 2.70 -20.55 -0.66
C LEU A 311 4.05 -20.33 0.02
N ALA A 312 4.78 -21.41 0.33
CA ALA A 312 6.19 -21.31 0.65
C ALA A 312 6.96 -20.83 -0.59
N LEU A 313 7.16 -19.52 -0.70
CA LEU A 313 7.90 -18.90 -1.77
C LEU A 313 9.39 -18.86 -1.40
N ASN A 314 10.23 -19.22 -2.38
CA ASN A 314 11.67 -19.02 -2.27
C ASN A 314 11.98 -17.53 -2.12
N ASP A 315 12.82 -17.20 -1.13
CA ASP A 315 13.14 -15.84 -0.65
C ASP A 315 13.83 -14.91 -1.68
N ASP A 316 14.16 -15.41 -2.88
CA ASP A 316 15.11 -14.74 -3.78
C ASP A 316 14.50 -13.74 -4.79
N ASN A 317 13.18 -13.54 -4.81
CA ASN A 317 12.56 -12.75 -5.86
C ASN A 317 11.58 -11.69 -5.37
N ASN A 318 12.09 -10.61 -4.81
CA ASN A 318 11.31 -9.42 -4.49
C ASN A 318 11.13 -8.55 -5.76
N ILE A 319 10.15 -8.89 -6.59
CA ILE A 319 9.85 -8.13 -7.82
C ILE A 319 8.77 -7.10 -7.51
N CYS A 320 8.94 -5.86 -7.99
CA CYS A 320 7.89 -4.85 -7.97
C CYS A 320 6.61 -5.38 -8.60
N VAL A 321 5.47 -5.11 -7.96
CA VAL A 321 4.14 -5.55 -8.38
C VAL A 321 3.78 -5.19 -9.79
N LEU A 322 4.23 -4.05 -10.20
CA LEU A 322 4.03 -3.55 -11.55
C LEU A 322 5.40 -3.47 -12.22
N PRO A 323 5.57 -3.98 -13.44
CA PRO A 323 6.86 -3.97 -14.12
C PRO A 323 7.46 -2.57 -14.09
N HIS A 324 8.71 -2.47 -13.66
CA HIS A 324 9.47 -1.25 -13.79
C HIS A 324 9.74 -1.01 -15.29
N PRO A 325 9.69 0.23 -15.80
CA PRO A 325 9.92 0.51 -17.21
C PRO A 325 11.23 -0.05 -17.78
N HIS A 326 12.22 -0.29 -16.91
CA HIS A 326 13.51 -0.85 -17.29
C HIS A 326 13.61 -2.38 -17.21
N ASP A 327 12.55 -3.08 -16.75
CA ASP A 327 12.59 -4.54 -16.59
C ASP A 327 12.38 -5.28 -17.90
N HIS A 328 11.89 -4.59 -18.92
CA HIS A 328 11.63 -5.17 -20.22
C HIS A 328 12.22 -4.28 -21.30
N THR A 329 13.04 -4.87 -22.16
CA THR A 329 13.07 -4.44 -23.55
C THR A 329 11.80 -5.06 -24.17
N PRO A 330 10.71 -4.31 -24.36
CA PRO A 330 9.50 -4.89 -24.90
C PRO A 330 9.77 -5.25 -26.35
N ASN A 331 9.81 -6.54 -26.66
CA ASN A 331 9.78 -6.97 -28.03
C ASN A 331 8.38 -6.78 -28.65
N HIS A 332 7.36 -6.52 -27.81
CA HIS A 332 5.98 -6.32 -28.22
C HIS A 332 5.25 -5.37 -27.27
N THR A 333 4.64 -4.32 -27.82
CA THR A 333 3.72 -3.45 -27.09
C THR A 333 2.29 -3.83 -27.45
N VAL A 334 1.48 -4.15 -26.44
CA VAL A 334 0.04 -4.40 -26.61
C VAL A 334 -0.74 -3.13 -26.33
N VAL A 335 -1.35 -2.55 -27.36
CA VAL A 335 -2.23 -1.38 -27.21
C VAL A 335 -3.67 -1.86 -26.99
N ILE A 336 -4.19 -1.64 -25.77
CA ILE A 336 -5.57 -2.00 -25.40
C ILE A 336 -6.45 -0.76 -25.51
N GLY A 337 -7.43 -0.83 -26.41
CA GLY A 337 -8.41 0.24 -26.65
C GLY A 337 -8.19 1.04 -27.91
N ALA A 338 -9.27 1.66 -28.40
CA ALA A 338 -9.29 2.52 -29.59
C ALA A 338 -9.49 3.99 -29.25
N GLY A 339 -9.28 4.40 -27.99
CA GLY A 339 -9.35 5.80 -27.56
C GLY A 339 -8.15 6.61 -28.07
N VAL A 340 -8.17 7.92 -27.82
CA VAL A 340 -7.12 8.86 -28.26
C VAL A 340 -5.73 8.41 -27.78
N ALA A 341 -5.62 7.94 -26.55
CA ALA A 341 -4.35 7.46 -25.99
C ALA A 341 -3.82 6.22 -26.77
N GLY A 342 -4.69 5.25 -27.08
CA GLY A 342 -4.30 4.09 -27.86
C GLY A 342 -3.88 4.40 -29.30
N LEU A 343 -4.49 5.42 -29.91
CA LEU A 343 -4.12 5.89 -31.26
C LEU A 343 -2.76 6.59 -31.25
N LEU A 344 -2.48 7.40 -30.22
CA LEU A 344 -1.20 8.09 -30.08
C LEU A 344 -0.05 7.09 -29.87
N THR A 345 -0.25 6.07 -29.03
CA THR A 345 0.76 5.03 -28.81
C THR A 345 1.11 4.30 -30.12
N ARG A 346 0.12 4.00 -30.95
CA ARG A 346 0.37 3.37 -32.28
C ARG A 346 1.15 4.26 -33.25
N SER A 347 1.05 5.58 -33.14
CA SER A 347 1.75 6.49 -34.03
C SER A 347 3.24 6.63 -33.71
N GLU A 348 3.66 6.23 -32.53
CA GLU A 348 5.07 6.28 -32.09
C GLU A 348 5.86 4.99 -32.46
N GLU A 349 5.17 3.92 -32.86
CA GLU A 349 5.80 2.64 -33.23
C GLU A 349 6.17 2.56 -34.74
N HIS A 350 5.96 3.62 -35.51
CA HIS A 350 6.31 3.75 -36.92
C HIS A 350 7.36 4.84 -37.11
#